data_475ff74440c780d2be0eee80f07487b4
#
_entry.id   475ff74440c780d2be0eee80f07487b4
#
_cell.length_a   1.000
_cell.length_b   1.000
_cell.length_c   1.000
_cell.angle_alpha   90.00
_cell.angle_beta   90.00
_cell.angle_gamma   90.00
#
_symmetry.space_group_name_H-M   'P 1'
#
loop_
_entity.id
_entity.type
_entity.pdbx_description
1 polymer ?
#
loop_
_entity_poly.entity_id
_entity_poly.type
_entity_poly.pdbx_seq_one_letter_code
_entity_poly.pdbx_strand_id
1 'polypeptide(L)'
;AASDVYKRQIYNGLIHYSDGSIPFLTQKAFNMTYRAEVRAGVDLSKANTEVTDSEVTVTLPAVEIFDISIDNDSIQYYDEKAALLNWERKEDAMDAIASAKEDVEQQTKEMDDLETMAQEQAKTLITGMLSETVGDKTLVVKFEE
;
A
#
# COMPACT_ATOMS: atom_id res chain seq x y z
N ALA A 1 -5.74 -7.08 -13.19
CA ALA A 1 -6.64 -7.58 -13.82
C ALA A 1 -8.01 -7.88 -13.22
N ALA A 2 -8.90 -8.50 -14.01
CA ALA A 2 -10.30 -8.66 -13.63
C ALA A 2 -10.56 -9.62 -12.45
N SER A 3 -9.55 -10.38 -12.04
CA SER A 3 -9.63 -11.31 -10.91
C SER A 3 -9.21 -10.73 -9.56
N ASP A 4 -8.77 -9.48 -9.54
CA ASP A 4 -8.26 -8.86 -8.32
C ASP A 4 -9.26 -7.88 -7.75
N VAL A 5 -9.45 -7.95 -6.46
CA VAL A 5 -10.18 -6.93 -5.69
C VAL A 5 -9.17 -6.16 -4.87
N TYR A 6 -9.15 -4.84 -5.02
CA TYR A 6 -8.18 -4.01 -4.32
C TYR A 6 -8.80 -2.75 -3.73
N LYS A 7 -8.14 -2.22 -2.72
CA LYS A 7 -8.42 -0.93 -2.11
C LYS A 7 -7.22 -0.01 -2.32
N ARG A 8 -7.52 1.23 -2.69
CA ARG A 8 -6.52 2.29 -2.87
C ARG A 8 -6.54 3.22 -1.68
N GLN A 9 -5.38 3.56 -1.17
CA GLN A 9 -5.24 4.55 -0.10
C GLN A 9 -4.18 5.58 -0.46
N ILE A 10 -4.48 6.85 -0.16
CA ILE A 10 -3.54 7.96 -0.28
C ILE A 10 -2.84 8.15 1.06
N TYR A 11 -1.53 8.12 1.03
CA TYR A 11 -0.67 8.33 2.20
C TYR A 11 0.12 9.62 2.02
N ASN A 12 0.13 10.47 3.05
CA ASN A 12 0.95 11.67 3.10
C ASN A 12 2.07 11.44 4.11
N GLY A 13 3.30 11.45 3.64
CA GLY A 13 4.46 11.16 4.46
C GLY A 13 5.33 12.40 4.71
N LEU A 14 6.09 12.33 5.81
CA LEU A 14 7.14 13.27 6.15
C LEU A 14 8.38 12.47 6.51
N ILE A 15 9.48 12.73 5.81
CA ILE A 15 10.76 12.12 6.14
C ILE A 15 11.82 13.18 6.36
N HIS A 16 12.74 12.87 7.26
CA HIS A 16 13.95 13.64 7.48
C HIS A 16 15.11 12.89 6.81
N TYR A 17 15.67 13.50 5.78
CA TYR A 17 16.82 12.96 5.08
C TYR A 17 18.08 13.64 5.57
N SER A 18 19.10 12.86 5.89
CA SER A 18 20.41 13.35 6.28
C SER A 18 21.49 12.48 5.64
N ASP A 19 22.26 13.06 4.75
CA ASP A 19 23.46 12.44 4.20
C ASP A 19 24.67 12.91 5.01
N GLY A 20 25.17 12.04 5.88
CA GLY A 20 26.19 12.34 6.88
C GLY A 20 27.57 11.77 6.61
N SER A 21 27.90 11.42 5.39
CA SER A 21 29.15 10.72 5.09
C SER A 21 30.44 11.56 5.27
N ILE A 22 30.34 12.90 5.32
CA ILE A 22 31.49 13.77 5.62
C ILE A 22 31.05 14.94 6.50
N PRO A 23 31.50 15.02 7.78
CA PRO A 23 30.90 15.88 8.80
C PRO A 23 30.98 17.39 8.57
N PHE A 24 31.73 17.90 7.66
CA PHE A 24 31.97 19.35 7.54
C PHE A 24 31.67 19.98 6.19
N LEU A 25 31.56 19.21 5.12
CA LEU A 25 31.52 19.78 3.77
C LEU A 25 30.30 19.36 2.92
N THR A 26 29.56 18.33 3.32
CA THR A 26 28.50 17.78 2.47
C THR A 26 27.28 17.29 3.24
N GLN A 27 27.04 17.79 4.44
CA GLN A 27 25.82 17.44 5.16
C GLN A 27 24.60 18.04 4.46
N LYS A 28 23.92 17.21 3.71
CA LYS A 28 22.61 17.51 3.18
C LYS A 28 21.59 16.98 4.18
N ALA A 29 20.93 17.87 4.90
CA ALA A 29 19.81 17.53 5.76
C ALA A 29 18.60 18.30 5.28
N PHE A 30 17.49 17.61 5.08
CA PHE A 30 16.23 18.24 4.71
C PHE A 30 15.04 17.43 5.20
N ASN A 31 13.94 18.13 5.37
CA ASN A 31 12.63 17.50 5.58
C ASN A 31 11.89 17.47 4.25
N MET A 32 11.30 16.37 3.94
CA MET A 32 10.56 16.17 2.71
C MET A 32 9.17 15.66 3.03
N THR A 33 8.16 16.30 2.43
CA THR A 33 6.81 15.77 2.39
C THR A 33 6.50 15.20 1.02
N TYR A 34 5.67 14.18 0.99
CA TYR A 34 5.28 13.52 -0.25
C TYR A 34 3.90 12.90 -0.11
N ARG A 35 3.31 12.63 -1.26
CA ARG A 35 2.07 11.84 -1.36
C ARG A 35 2.36 10.53 -2.07
N ALA A 36 1.87 9.45 -1.50
CA ALA A 36 1.95 8.13 -2.10
C ALA A 36 0.57 7.51 -2.24
N GLU A 37 0.41 6.69 -3.26
CA GLU A 37 -0.75 5.84 -3.44
C GLU A 37 -0.36 4.39 -3.16
N VAL A 38 -1.09 3.74 -2.27
CA VAL A 38 -0.89 2.35 -1.91
C VAL A 38 -2.11 1.55 -2.34
N ARG A 39 -1.88 0.45 -3.04
CA ARG A 39 -2.93 -0.51 -3.42
C ARG A 39 -2.72 -1.82 -2.69
N ALA A 40 -3.72 -2.21 -1.93
CA ALA A 40 -3.78 -3.52 -1.28
C ALA A 40 -4.99 -4.30 -1.79
N GLY A 41 -4.87 -5.59 -1.91
CA GLY A 41 -5.97 -6.38 -2.42
C GLY A 41 -5.80 -7.87 -2.29
N VAL A 42 -6.74 -8.58 -2.86
CA VAL A 42 -6.87 -10.04 -2.80
C VAL A 42 -6.97 -10.59 -4.22
N ASP A 43 -6.15 -11.60 -4.51
CA ASP A 43 -6.20 -12.32 -5.78
C ASP A 43 -7.31 -13.38 -5.74
N LEU A 44 -8.44 -13.07 -6.37
CA LEU A 44 -9.60 -13.97 -6.39
C LEU A 44 -9.35 -15.26 -7.20
N SER A 45 -8.37 -15.29 -8.07
CA SER A 45 -8.02 -16.50 -8.83
C SER A 45 -7.49 -17.62 -7.94
N LYS A 46 -7.01 -17.29 -6.75
CA LYS A 46 -6.51 -18.22 -5.74
C LYS A 46 -7.55 -18.61 -4.70
N ALA A 47 -8.80 -18.18 -4.87
CA ALA A 47 -9.88 -18.54 -3.95
C ALA A 47 -10.16 -20.04 -4.00
N ASN A 48 -10.43 -20.62 -2.84
CA ASN A 48 -10.84 -22.01 -2.69
C ASN A 48 -12.26 -22.07 -2.16
N THR A 49 -13.11 -22.90 -2.79
CA THR A 49 -14.52 -23.01 -2.42
C THR A 49 -14.82 -24.43 -1.98
N GLU A 50 -15.40 -24.59 -0.81
CA GLU A 50 -15.95 -25.85 -0.27
C GLU A 50 -17.45 -25.76 -0.13
N VAL A 51 -18.15 -26.78 -0.61
CA VAL A 51 -19.62 -26.85 -0.55
C VAL A 51 -20.02 -28.06 0.28
N THR A 52 -20.85 -27.83 1.28
CA THR A 52 -21.52 -28.87 2.06
C THR A 52 -23.02 -28.78 1.83
N ASP A 53 -23.82 -29.66 2.49
CA ASP A 53 -25.28 -29.62 2.38
C ASP A 53 -25.91 -28.34 2.94
N SER A 54 -25.21 -27.66 3.89
CA SER A 54 -25.75 -26.50 4.61
C SER A 54 -24.94 -25.22 4.43
N GLU A 55 -23.71 -25.31 3.89
CA GLU A 55 -22.79 -24.20 3.89
C GLU A 55 -21.95 -24.18 2.62
N VAL A 56 -21.67 -22.99 2.13
CA VAL A 56 -20.64 -22.71 1.11
C VAL A 56 -19.56 -21.85 1.75
N THR A 57 -18.34 -22.36 1.80
CA THR A 57 -17.18 -21.66 2.36
C THR A 57 -16.23 -21.25 1.25
N VAL A 58 -15.99 -19.95 1.14
CA VAL A 58 -14.99 -19.38 0.23
C VAL A 58 -13.78 -18.94 1.06
N THR A 59 -12.64 -19.54 0.80
CA THR A 59 -11.37 -19.16 1.45
C THR A 59 -10.56 -18.35 0.47
N LEU A 60 -10.27 -17.09 0.82
CA LEU A 60 -9.48 -16.17 0.02
C LEU A 60 -8.03 -16.15 0.51
N PRO A 61 -7.06 -15.89 -0.37
CA PRO A 61 -5.68 -15.71 0.06
C PRO A 61 -5.55 -14.46 0.91
N ALA A 62 -4.43 -14.34 1.62
CA ALA A 62 -4.12 -13.15 2.40
C ALA A 62 -4.07 -11.89 1.52
N VAL A 63 -4.37 -10.74 2.12
CA VAL A 63 -4.24 -9.44 1.46
C VAL A 63 -2.77 -9.18 1.16
N GLU A 64 -2.49 -8.69 -0.05
CA GLU A 64 -1.15 -8.32 -0.50
C GLU A 64 -1.12 -6.83 -0.89
N ILE A 65 0.04 -6.23 -0.71
CA ILE A 65 0.31 -4.90 -1.24
C ILE A 65 0.78 -5.07 -2.69
N PHE A 66 -0.01 -4.59 -3.64
CA PHE A 66 0.29 -4.76 -5.07
C PHE A 66 1.20 -3.69 -5.62
N ASP A 67 1.04 -2.46 -5.14
CA ASP A 67 1.72 -1.32 -5.74
C ASP A 67 1.83 -0.17 -4.74
N ILE A 68 3.00 0.47 -4.76
CA ILE A 68 3.27 1.71 -4.05
C ILE A 68 3.81 2.70 -5.06
N SER A 69 3.07 3.78 -5.27
CA SER A 69 3.43 4.82 -6.23
C SER A 69 3.61 6.16 -5.52
N ILE A 70 4.76 6.78 -5.69
CA ILE A 70 5.04 8.12 -5.17
C ILE A 70 4.66 9.15 -6.23
N ASP A 71 3.83 10.13 -5.83
CA ASP A 71 3.52 11.26 -6.68
C ASP A 71 4.70 12.25 -6.66
N ASN A 72 5.48 12.25 -7.73
CA ASN A 72 6.68 13.07 -7.84
C ASN A 72 6.37 14.57 -7.78
N ASP A 73 5.20 14.97 -8.27
CA ASP A 73 4.77 16.38 -8.26
C ASP A 73 4.37 16.85 -6.86
N SER A 74 4.11 15.92 -5.94
CA SER A 74 3.73 16.24 -4.55
C SER A 74 4.93 16.46 -3.63
N ILE A 75 6.14 16.15 -4.07
CA ILE A 75 7.34 16.21 -3.24
C ILE A 75 7.67 17.68 -2.94
N GLN A 76 7.78 18.01 -1.66
CA GLN A 76 8.15 19.34 -1.18
C GLN A 76 9.27 19.23 -0.14
N TYR A 77 10.21 20.13 -0.22
CA TYR A 77 11.36 20.17 0.65
C TYR A 77 11.28 21.37 1.58
N TYR A 78 11.58 21.16 2.85
CA TYR A 78 11.46 22.16 3.91
C TYR A 78 12.77 22.33 4.67
N ASP A 79 13.80 22.75 4.01
CA ASP A 79 15.02 23.20 4.68
C ASP A 79 15.74 24.20 3.82
N GLU A 80 15.83 25.44 4.32
CA GLU A 80 16.48 26.54 3.60
C GLU A 80 17.97 26.30 3.35
N LYS A 81 18.62 25.54 4.21
CA LYS A 81 20.05 25.21 4.03
C LYS A 81 20.26 24.23 2.88
N ALA A 82 19.35 23.32 2.69
CA ALA A 82 19.37 22.39 1.58
C ALA A 82 19.07 23.07 0.24
N ALA A 83 18.21 24.08 0.23
CA ALA A 83 17.88 24.83 -0.97
C ALA A 83 19.06 25.63 -1.54
N LEU A 84 20.05 25.97 -0.71
CA LEU A 84 21.26 26.70 -1.12
C LEU A 84 22.39 25.80 -1.63
N LEU A 85 22.32 24.50 -1.44
CA LEU A 85 23.41 23.56 -1.70
C LEU A 85 23.07 22.52 -2.78
N ASN A 86 22.72 22.97 -3.97
CA ASN A 86 22.66 22.13 -5.18
C ASN A 86 21.67 20.94 -5.17
N TRP A 87 20.42 21.25 -5.36
CA TRP A 87 19.41 20.30 -5.81
C TRP A 87 19.55 19.90 -7.30
N GLU A 88 20.60 20.33 -7.96
CA GLU A 88 20.80 20.09 -9.39
C GLU A 88 21.24 18.66 -9.73
N ARG A 89 21.50 17.82 -8.74
CA ARG A 89 21.88 16.44 -8.99
C ARG A 89 20.64 15.56 -9.04
N LYS A 90 20.38 14.96 -10.19
CA LYS A 90 19.35 13.93 -10.38
C LYS A 90 19.46 12.78 -9.37
N GLU A 91 20.69 12.46 -8.94
CA GLU A 91 20.97 11.41 -7.95
C GLU A 91 20.32 11.71 -6.60
N ASP A 92 20.39 12.96 -6.14
CA ASP A 92 19.79 13.37 -4.85
C ASP A 92 18.25 13.25 -4.87
N ALA A 93 17.63 13.61 -6.00
CA ALA A 93 16.18 13.47 -6.17
C ALA A 93 15.77 11.99 -6.20
N MET A 94 16.55 11.14 -6.86
CA MET A 94 16.30 9.69 -6.90
C MET A 94 16.47 9.05 -5.53
N ASP A 95 17.48 9.45 -4.76
CA ASP A 95 17.68 8.97 -3.38
C ASP A 95 16.53 9.40 -2.47
N ALA A 96 16.01 10.61 -2.61
CA ALA A 96 14.87 11.10 -1.87
C ALA A 96 13.61 10.30 -2.19
N ILE A 97 13.35 10.01 -3.46
CA ILE A 97 12.22 9.18 -3.89
C ILE A 97 12.35 7.75 -3.35
N ALA A 98 13.55 7.17 -3.41
CA ALA A 98 13.81 5.84 -2.85
C ALA A 98 13.56 5.80 -1.33
N SER A 99 13.97 6.83 -0.60
CA SER A 99 13.72 6.96 0.83
C SER A 99 12.23 7.12 1.14
N ALA A 100 11.50 7.87 0.33
CA ALA A 100 10.04 8.00 0.46
C ALA A 100 9.35 6.66 0.24
N LYS A 101 9.76 5.92 -0.76
CA LYS A 101 9.21 4.59 -1.07
C LYS A 101 9.44 3.61 0.07
N GLU A 102 10.65 3.59 0.63
CA GLU A 102 10.99 2.76 1.78
C GLU A 102 10.15 3.14 3.01
N ASP A 103 9.97 4.43 3.28
CA ASP A 103 9.14 4.92 4.36
C ASP A 103 7.69 4.44 4.20
N VAL A 104 7.11 4.56 3.02
CA VAL A 104 5.75 4.08 2.73
C VAL A 104 5.65 2.57 2.89
N GLU A 105 6.64 1.82 2.45
CA GLU A 105 6.67 0.36 2.62
C GLU A 105 6.67 -0.05 4.09
N GLN A 106 7.40 0.66 4.94
CA GLN A 106 7.40 0.42 6.37
C GLN A 106 6.06 0.79 7.01
N GLN A 107 5.54 1.96 6.68
CA GLN A 107 4.25 2.44 7.21
C GLN A 107 3.09 1.54 6.77
N THR A 108 3.12 1.01 5.56
CA THR A 108 2.08 0.11 5.05
C THR A 108 2.02 -1.21 5.80
N LYS A 109 3.14 -1.72 6.28
CA LYS A 109 3.18 -2.93 7.12
C LYS A 109 2.47 -2.74 8.45
N GLU A 110 2.40 -1.51 8.93
CA GLU A 110 1.73 -1.12 10.17
C GLU A 110 0.28 -0.67 9.97
N MET A 111 -0.19 -0.64 8.71
CA MET A 111 -1.55 -0.22 8.35
C MET A 111 -2.54 -1.39 8.38
N ASP A 112 -2.92 -1.81 9.58
CA ASP A 112 -3.97 -2.81 9.77
C ASP A 112 -5.30 -2.40 9.11
N ASP A 113 -5.57 -1.09 9.07
CA ASP A 113 -6.79 -0.54 8.48
C ASP A 113 -6.91 -0.83 6.98
N LEU A 114 -5.81 -0.72 6.22
CA LEU A 114 -5.82 -0.97 4.78
C LEU A 114 -6.10 -2.44 4.49
N GLU A 115 -5.49 -3.34 5.24
CA GLU A 115 -5.74 -4.78 5.15
C GLU A 115 -7.22 -5.09 5.45
N THR A 116 -7.75 -4.57 6.55
CA THR A 116 -9.15 -4.74 6.94
C THR A 116 -10.10 -4.22 5.87
N MET A 117 -9.84 -3.04 5.32
CA MET A 117 -10.65 -2.46 4.25
C MET A 117 -10.64 -3.30 2.98
N ALA A 118 -9.48 -3.84 2.60
CA ALA A 118 -9.35 -4.74 1.45
C ALA A 118 -10.09 -6.06 1.68
N GLN A 119 -10.00 -6.62 2.87
CA GLN A 119 -10.75 -7.81 3.26
C GLN A 119 -12.26 -7.59 3.20
N GLU A 120 -12.76 -6.50 3.76
CA GLU A 120 -14.18 -6.15 3.72
C GLU A 120 -14.70 -5.94 2.30
N GLN A 121 -13.91 -5.29 1.47
CA GLN A 121 -14.23 -5.09 0.05
C GLN A 121 -14.36 -6.43 -0.69
N ALA A 122 -13.40 -7.33 -0.51
CA ALA A 122 -13.41 -8.65 -1.12
C ALA A 122 -14.61 -9.48 -0.63
N LYS A 123 -14.85 -9.46 0.66
CA LYS A 123 -15.97 -10.17 1.30
C LYS A 123 -17.33 -9.68 0.78
N THR A 124 -17.49 -8.37 0.67
CA THR A 124 -18.71 -7.76 0.12
C THR A 124 -18.94 -8.17 -1.32
N LEU A 125 -17.87 -8.16 -2.14
CA LEU A 125 -17.97 -8.55 -3.54
C LEU A 125 -18.35 -10.02 -3.70
N ILE A 126 -17.68 -10.93 -2.99
CA ILE A 126 -17.96 -12.37 -3.04
C ILE A 126 -19.38 -12.64 -2.57
N THR A 127 -19.82 -12.01 -1.49
CA THR A 127 -21.19 -12.15 -0.97
C THR A 127 -22.22 -11.68 -2.01
N GLY A 128 -21.97 -10.54 -2.67
CA GLY A 128 -22.84 -10.04 -3.74
C GLY A 128 -22.92 -10.96 -4.96
N MET A 129 -21.80 -11.57 -5.33
CA MET A 129 -21.74 -12.47 -6.49
C MET A 129 -22.38 -13.82 -6.23
N LEU A 130 -22.31 -14.36 -5.02
CA LEU A 130 -22.69 -15.73 -4.70
C LEU A 130 -24.00 -15.84 -3.93
N SER A 131 -24.57 -14.76 -3.41
CA SER A 131 -25.76 -14.80 -2.56
C SER A 131 -26.97 -15.49 -3.22
N GLU A 132 -27.16 -15.29 -4.51
CA GLU A 132 -28.24 -15.96 -5.25
C GLU A 132 -27.89 -17.41 -5.60
N THR A 133 -26.62 -17.68 -5.87
CA THR A 133 -26.15 -19.01 -6.29
C THR A 133 -26.17 -20.02 -5.16
N VAL A 134 -25.91 -19.60 -3.92
CA VAL A 134 -25.88 -20.50 -2.76
C VAL A 134 -27.26 -20.92 -2.30
N GLY A 135 -28.31 -20.19 -2.69
CA GLY A 135 -29.69 -20.51 -2.31
C GLY A 135 -29.92 -20.46 -0.80
N ASP A 136 -30.44 -21.56 -0.24
CA ASP A 136 -30.74 -21.68 1.19
C ASP A 136 -29.51 -21.99 2.06
N LYS A 137 -28.35 -22.22 1.45
CA LYS A 137 -27.08 -22.48 2.17
C LYS A 137 -26.51 -21.22 2.76
N THR A 138 -25.79 -21.36 3.86
CA THR A 138 -25.06 -20.27 4.48
C THR A 138 -23.75 -20.02 3.72
N LEU A 139 -23.51 -18.76 3.34
CA LEU A 139 -22.27 -18.37 2.73
C LEU A 139 -21.28 -17.85 3.79
N VAL A 140 -20.11 -18.45 3.84
CA VAL A 140 -19.00 -18.05 4.72
C VAL A 140 -17.82 -17.64 3.86
N VAL A 141 -17.31 -16.44 4.08
CA VAL A 141 -16.10 -15.94 3.43
C VAL A 141 -15.02 -15.75 4.49
N LYS A 142 -13.89 -16.41 4.32
CA LYS A 142 -12.75 -16.32 5.23
C LYS A 142 -11.44 -16.14 4.46
N PHE A 143 -10.41 -15.74 5.16
CA PHE A 143 -9.09 -15.49 4.62
C PHE A 143 -8.07 -16.48 5.17
N GLU A 144 -7.08 -16.83 4.36
CA GLU A 144 -5.90 -17.56 4.81
C GLU A 144 -5.09 -16.69 5.77
N GLU A 145 -4.53 -17.30 6.77
CA GLU A 145 -3.61 -16.63 7.71
C GLU A 145 -2.22 -16.45 7.11
#